data_c117a9462c505977553309a9d0efd999
#
_entry.id   c117a9462c505977553309a9d0efd999
#
_cell.length_a   1.000
_cell.length_b   1.000
_cell.length_c   1.000
_cell.angle_alpha   90.00
_cell.angle_beta   90.00
_cell.angle_gamma   90.00
#
_symmetry.space_group_name_H-M   'P 1'
#
loop_
_entity.id
_entity.type
_entity.pdbx_description
1 polymer ?
#
loop_
_entity_poly.entity_id
_entity_poly.type
_entity_poly.pdbx_seq_one_letter_code
_entity_poly.pdbx_strand_id
1 'polypeptide(L)'
;MMDSYISAGILEPLNTYTDSWDEWENFTKEYTDMFTKDGKVYGIPSTVSPMLFGYNKALFKEAGLSEPPKTWDEAVEMAKKINDPDNQISGYATLASEWTEWFFQYYVWQAGGDLTKENEDGTAELTFTDPAVIEAAKYYQKLKSEGVLQSDLTLKFEDLTTNFAMGKIGMMPFASDWVADAVSKGMDPDDLGLCLPPAGPSGEQTTAIAGSCYVINAKADQAKKDAAWEYIEFYNNKAYFESYFQNLATKGAPSPVIIPRDDMSVTDFYEFPEEYKEVLEGAKTVGRLEFYGKADFGSYVDRAVQKILTDPNADPETEFADAQKLCESEVLDTFNETNKK
;
A
#
# COMPACT_ATOMS: atom_id res chain seq x y z
N MET A 1 2.33 10.24 7.12
CA MET A 1 3.17 9.99 8.34
C MET A 1 4.43 10.85 8.37
N MET A 2 5.25 10.91 7.30
CA MET A 2 6.48 11.75 7.28
C MET A 2 6.22 13.22 7.56
N ASP A 3 5.19 13.82 6.94
CA ASP A 3 4.86 15.24 7.13
C ASP A 3 4.60 15.62 8.57
N SER A 4 3.86 14.80 9.31
CA SER A 4 3.59 15.05 10.74
C SER A 4 4.88 15.03 11.57
N TYR A 5 5.81 14.12 11.27
CA TYR A 5 7.10 14.05 11.98
C TYR A 5 8.04 15.20 11.61
N ILE A 6 8.03 15.63 10.34
CA ILE A 6 8.80 16.79 9.88
C ILE A 6 8.26 18.05 10.56
N SER A 7 6.94 18.27 10.51
CA SER A 7 6.29 19.43 11.13
C SER A 7 6.49 19.49 12.65
N ALA A 8 6.52 18.34 13.32
CA ALA A 8 6.81 18.22 14.75
C ALA A 8 8.32 18.40 15.10
N GLY A 9 9.20 18.57 14.11
CA GLY A 9 10.63 18.72 14.32
C GLY A 9 11.30 17.48 14.94
N ILE A 10 10.78 16.29 14.64
CA ILE A 10 11.29 15.02 15.16
C ILE A 10 12.42 14.47 14.30
N LEU A 11 12.41 14.78 12.99
CA LEU A 11 13.36 14.24 12.03
C LEU A 11 14.51 15.18 11.77
N GLU A 12 15.71 14.62 11.73
CA GLU A 12 16.94 15.32 11.36
C GLU A 12 17.05 15.47 9.85
N PRO A 13 17.34 16.66 9.32
CA PRO A 13 17.72 16.82 7.92
C PRO A 13 19.06 16.10 7.64
N LEU A 14 19.07 15.22 6.65
CA LEU A 14 20.19 14.34 6.35
C LEU A 14 21.17 14.89 5.30
N ASN A 15 20.94 16.10 4.76
CA ASN A 15 21.74 16.67 3.68
C ASN A 15 23.24 16.66 3.94
N THR A 16 23.69 16.98 5.17
CA THR A 16 25.12 16.95 5.52
C THR A 16 25.74 15.55 5.39
N TYR A 17 24.94 14.52 5.53
CA TYR A 17 25.37 13.14 5.37
C TYR A 17 25.28 12.71 3.90
N THR A 18 24.13 12.96 3.24
CA THR A 18 23.90 12.58 1.84
C THR A 18 24.86 13.28 0.88
N ASP A 19 25.19 14.56 1.12
CA ASP A 19 26.12 15.34 0.30
C ASP A 19 27.57 14.80 0.33
N SER A 20 27.90 14.00 1.35
CA SER A 20 29.21 13.36 1.51
C SER A 20 29.22 11.88 1.17
N TRP A 21 28.08 11.29 0.81
CA TRP A 21 27.95 9.88 0.51
C TRP A 21 28.03 9.64 -1.00
N ASP A 22 29.12 9.04 -1.45
CA ASP A 22 29.43 8.81 -2.87
C ASP A 22 28.34 7.98 -3.62
N GLU A 23 27.54 7.19 -2.89
CA GLU A 23 26.48 6.38 -3.49
C GLU A 23 25.13 7.09 -3.57
N TRP A 24 24.97 8.27 -2.97
CA TRP A 24 23.69 8.97 -2.94
C TRP A 24 23.12 9.29 -4.33
N GLU A 25 23.99 9.64 -5.27
CA GLU A 25 23.59 9.94 -6.66
C GLU A 25 23.00 8.72 -7.41
N ASN A 26 23.21 7.49 -6.90
CA ASN A 26 22.63 6.28 -7.49
C ASN A 26 21.23 5.99 -6.99
N PHE A 27 20.70 6.73 -6.02
CA PHE A 27 19.32 6.56 -5.59
C PHE A 27 18.37 7.18 -6.60
N THR A 28 17.30 6.45 -6.91
CA THR A 28 16.26 6.92 -7.84
C THR A 28 15.56 8.16 -7.28
N LYS A 29 15.63 9.24 -8.04
CA LYS A 29 15.13 10.55 -7.60
C LYS A 29 13.65 10.53 -7.19
N GLU A 30 12.83 9.79 -7.90
CA GLU A 30 11.40 9.64 -7.59
C GLU A 30 11.17 9.15 -6.16
N TYR A 31 11.97 8.17 -5.70
CA TYR A 31 11.83 7.63 -4.34
C TYR A 31 12.48 8.50 -3.28
N THR A 32 13.56 9.20 -3.59
CA THR A 32 14.18 10.15 -2.64
C THR A 32 13.33 11.41 -2.46
N ASP A 33 12.62 11.86 -3.50
CA ASP A 33 11.70 12.99 -3.43
C ASP A 33 10.54 12.72 -2.45
N MET A 34 10.10 11.48 -2.28
CA MET A 34 9.07 11.10 -1.30
C MET A 34 9.47 11.42 0.15
N PHE A 35 10.76 11.53 0.43
CA PHE A 35 11.32 11.82 1.76
C PHE A 35 12.03 13.17 1.82
N THR A 36 11.78 14.02 0.81
CA THR A 36 12.38 15.36 0.69
C THR A 36 11.30 16.44 0.81
N LYS A 37 11.50 17.40 1.72
CA LYS A 37 10.61 18.55 1.89
C LYS A 37 11.44 19.83 1.96
N ASP A 38 11.05 20.84 1.19
CA ASP A 38 11.73 22.14 1.11
C ASP A 38 13.26 22.01 0.86
N GLY A 39 13.65 21.06 -0.02
CA GLY A 39 15.05 20.78 -0.36
C GLY A 39 15.85 20.05 0.72
N LYS A 40 15.20 19.59 1.79
CA LYS A 40 15.83 18.82 2.88
C LYS A 40 15.40 17.37 2.79
N VAL A 41 16.38 16.49 2.76
CA VAL A 41 16.20 15.03 2.83
C VAL A 41 15.98 14.64 4.29
N TYR A 42 14.89 13.95 4.60
CA TYR A 42 14.56 13.50 5.96
C TYR A 42 14.57 11.98 6.11
N GLY A 43 14.68 11.23 5.02
CA GLY A 43 14.72 9.78 5.05
C GLY A 43 15.46 9.20 3.87
N ILE A 44 16.10 8.04 4.10
CA ILE A 44 16.76 7.26 3.06
C ILE A 44 15.86 6.07 2.72
N PRO A 45 15.32 5.97 1.49
CA PRO A 45 14.48 4.85 1.09
C PRO A 45 15.29 3.55 1.12
N SER A 46 14.74 2.48 1.73
CA SER A 46 15.43 1.19 1.81
C SER A 46 14.79 0.13 0.92
N THR A 47 13.48 0.09 0.84
CA THR A 47 12.73 -0.78 -0.09
C THR A 47 11.50 -0.05 -0.58
N VAL A 48 11.10 -0.36 -1.80
CA VAL A 48 9.87 0.11 -2.41
C VAL A 48 9.05 -1.10 -2.82
N SER A 49 7.88 -1.23 -2.24
CA SER A 49 6.98 -2.36 -2.46
C SER A 49 5.67 -1.84 -3.04
N PRO A 50 5.44 -1.97 -4.36
CA PRO A 50 4.17 -1.58 -4.92
C PRO A 50 3.05 -2.49 -4.40
N MET A 51 1.92 -1.90 -4.08
CA MET A 51 0.70 -2.63 -3.84
C MET A 51 0.14 -3.11 -5.18
N LEU A 52 0.00 -4.40 -5.28
CA LEU A 52 -0.50 -5.12 -6.44
C LEU A 52 -1.85 -5.76 -6.12
N PHE A 53 -2.26 -6.69 -6.96
CA PHE A 53 -3.41 -7.54 -6.72
C PHE A 53 -2.99 -8.99 -6.87
N GLY A 54 -3.11 -9.75 -5.78
CA GLY A 54 -2.76 -11.16 -5.73
C GLY A 54 -3.98 -12.04 -6.02
N TYR A 55 -3.78 -13.12 -6.76
CA TYR A 55 -4.82 -14.11 -7.02
C TYR A 55 -4.28 -15.54 -6.97
N ASN A 56 -5.11 -16.49 -6.55
CA ASN A 56 -4.77 -17.90 -6.47
C ASN A 56 -5.08 -18.60 -7.79
N LYS A 57 -4.06 -18.94 -8.57
CA LYS A 57 -4.19 -19.57 -9.89
C LYS A 57 -4.88 -20.94 -9.85
N ALA A 58 -4.70 -21.72 -8.75
CA ALA A 58 -5.38 -23.00 -8.60
C ALA A 58 -6.90 -22.79 -8.47
N LEU A 59 -7.34 -21.88 -7.60
CA LEU A 59 -8.77 -21.54 -7.45
C LEU A 59 -9.36 -20.92 -8.72
N PHE A 60 -8.60 -20.09 -9.42
CA PHE A 60 -9.01 -19.55 -10.73
C PHE A 60 -9.25 -20.66 -11.74
N LYS A 61 -8.31 -21.61 -11.84
CA LYS A 61 -8.43 -22.75 -12.74
C LYS A 61 -9.64 -23.62 -12.40
N GLU A 62 -9.89 -23.89 -11.13
CA GLU A 62 -11.07 -24.65 -10.67
C GLU A 62 -12.37 -23.94 -11.02
N ALA A 63 -12.40 -22.59 -10.94
CA ALA A 63 -13.53 -21.76 -11.34
C ALA A 63 -13.64 -21.54 -12.88
N GLY A 64 -12.74 -22.12 -13.68
CA GLY A 64 -12.71 -21.97 -15.13
C GLY A 64 -12.25 -20.59 -15.60
N LEU A 65 -11.43 -19.90 -14.79
CA LEU A 65 -10.84 -18.59 -15.09
C LEU A 65 -9.38 -18.78 -15.53
N SER A 66 -8.94 -18.00 -16.53
CA SER A 66 -7.58 -18.09 -17.10
C SER A 66 -6.75 -16.83 -16.93
N GLU A 67 -7.41 -15.69 -16.63
CA GLU A 67 -6.75 -14.39 -16.50
C GLU A 67 -7.27 -13.67 -15.24
N PRO A 68 -6.46 -12.77 -14.64
CA PRO A 68 -6.92 -11.93 -13.53
C PRO A 68 -7.95 -10.88 -13.98
N PRO A 69 -8.72 -10.30 -13.04
CA PRO A 69 -9.70 -9.27 -13.36
C PRO A 69 -9.02 -7.98 -13.84
N LYS A 70 -9.62 -7.30 -14.82
CA LYS A 70 -9.15 -6.02 -15.36
C LYS A 70 -9.92 -4.82 -14.81
N THR A 71 -11.13 -5.08 -14.29
CA THR A 71 -12.01 -4.05 -13.72
C THR A 71 -12.63 -4.50 -12.41
N TRP A 72 -13.16 -3.56 -11.63
CA TRP A 72 -13.89 -3.88 -10.39
C TRP A 72 -15.07 -4.83 -10.63
N ASP A 73 -15.82 -4.63 -11.71
CA ASP A 73 -16.95 -5.50 -12.04
C ASP A 73 -16.50 -6.92 -12.39
N GLU A 74 -15.41 -7.06 -13.15
CA GLU A 74 -14.82 -8.37 -13.41
C GLU A 74 -14.35 -9.05 -12.12
N ALA A 75 -13.73 -8.30 -11.19
CA ALA A 75 -13.29 -8.83 -9.91
C ALA A 75 -14.48 -9.40 -9.11
N VAL A 76 -15.60 -8.69 -9.05
CA VAL A 76 -16.83 -9.19 -8.38
C VAL A 76 -17.34 -10.46 -9.05
N GLU A 77 -17.48 -10.47 -10.39
CA GLU A 77 -18.01 -11.63 -11.11
C GLU A 77 -17.07 -12.86 -11.03
N MET A 78 -15.76 -12.67 -11.03
CA MET A 78 -14.81 -13.74 -10.82
C MET A 78 -14.84 -14.23 -9.37
N ALA A 79 -14.94 -13.31 -8.40
CA ALA A 79 -15.08 -13.66 -6.99
C ALA A 79 -16.31 -14.55 -6.73
N LYS A 80 -17.45 -14.26 -7.35
CA LYS A 80 -18.66 -15.11 -7.27
C LYS A 80 -18.42 -16.54 -7.76
N LYS A 81 -17.64 -16.70 -8.82
CA LYS A 81 -17.31 -18.04 -9.37
C LYS A 81 -16.38 -18.86 -8.48
N ILE A 82 -15.50 -18.18 -7.75
CA ILE A 82 -14.53 -18.78 -6.86
C ILE A 82 -15.14 -19.07 -5.48
N ASN A 83 -16.08 -18.23 -5.05
CA ASN A 83 -16.64 -18.26 -3.70
C ASN A 83 -17.33 -19.59 -3.40
N ASP A 84 -16.87 -20.29 -2.38
CA ASP A 84 -17.39 -21.57 -1.91
C ASP A 84 -17.46 -21.58 -0.37
N PRO A 85 -18.56 -21.06 0.20
CA PRO A 85 -18.74 -20.96 1.66
C PRO A 85 -18.73 -22.33 2.37
N ASP A 86 -19.16 -23.40 1.69
CA ASP A 86 -19.20 -24.74 2.26
C ASP A 86 -17.78 -25.26 2.52
N ASN A 87 -16.82 -24.88 1.70
CA ASN A 87 -15.40 -25.18 1.86
C ASN A 87 -14.59 -24.04 2.51
N GLN A 88 -15.27 -23.00 3.00
CA GLN A 88 -14.65 -21.81 3.61
C GLN A 88 -13.72 -21.06 2.63
N ILE A 89 -14.07 -21.03 1.35
CA ILE A 89 -13.33 -20.27 0.33
C ILE A 89 -14.09 -19.00 0.05
N SER A 90 -13.40 -17.86 0.19
CA SER A 90 -13.90 -16.53 -0.17
C SER A 90 -13.31 -16.10 -1.51
N GLY A 91 -14.16 -15.62 -2.41
CA GLY A 91 -13.70 -15.17 -3.73
C GLY A 91 -12.82 -13.93 -3.65
N TYR A 92 -13.05 -13.07 -2.66
CA TYR A 92 -12.34 -11.81 -2.44
C TYR A 92 -12.05 -11.61 -0.95
N ALA A 93 -10.95 -10.93 -0.63
CA ALA A 93 -10.68 -10.49 0.74
C ALA A 93 -10.09 -9.08 0.78
N THR A 94 -10.35 -8.37 1.88
CA THR A 94 -9.76 -7.07 2.19
C THR A 94 -9.61 -6.91 3.69
N LEU A 95 -8.68 -6.06 4.14
CA LEU A 95 -8.59 -5.68 5.54
C LEU A 95 -9.75 -4.74 5.91
N ALA A 96 -10.44 -5.08 6.99
CA ALA A 96 -11.60 -4.36 7.49
C ALA A 96 -11.53 -4.05 8.99
N SER A 97 -10.48 -4.50 9.69
CA SER A 97 -10.27 -4.31 11.12
C SER A 97 -9.00 -3.54 11.45
N GLU A 98 -8.05 -3.48 10.52
CA GLU A 98 -6.82 -2.70 10.61
C GLU A 98 -6.43 -2.23 9.22
N TRP A 99 -5.78 -1.07 9.11
CA TRP A 99 -5.36 -0.45 7.85
C TRP A 99 -6.47 -0.32 6.80
N THR A 100 -7.71 -0.23 7.24
CA THR A 100 -8.88 -0.19 6.37
C THR A 100 -8.82 1.03 5.45
N GLU A 101 -8.48 2.20 5.99
CA GLU A 101 -8.32 3.45 5.27
C GLU A 101 -7.22 3.36 4.20
N TRP A 102 -6.13 2.63 4.52
CA TRP A 102 -5.00 2.47 3.62
C TRP A 102 -5.33 1.62 2.40
N PHE A 103 -6.13 0.56 2.58
CA PHE A 103 -6.65 -0.22 1.45
C PHE A 103 -7.76 0.52 0.71
N PHE A 104 -8.65 1.21 1.44
CA PHE A 104 -9.77 1.92 0.87
C PHE A 104 -9.35 3.06 -0.06
N GLN A 105 -8.26 3.77 0.25
CA GLN A 105 -7.77 4.86 -0.58
C GLN A 105 -7.46 4.45 -2.02
N TYR A 106 -7.05 3.19 -2.29
CA TYR A 106 -6.79 2.73 -3.66
C TYR A 106 -8.04 2.80 -4.52
N TYR A 107 -9.16 2.40 -3.97
CA TYR A 107 -10.45 2.42 -4.66
C TYR A 107 -10.94 3.86 -4.87
N VAL A 108 -10.67 4.76 -3.95
CA VAL A 108 -10.96 6.19 -4.15
C VAL A 108 -10.16 6.76 -5.32
N TRP A 109 -8.87 6.45 -5.41
CA TRP A 109 -8.03 6.88 -6.53
C TRP A 109 -8.47 6.25 -7.85
N GLN A 110 -8.80 4.97 -7.86
CA GLN A 110 -9.31 4.25 -9.01
C GLN A 110 -10.70 4.75 -9.45
N ALA A 111 -11.43 5.40 -8.56
CA ALA A 111 -12.66 6.11 -8.89
C ALA A 111 -12.43 7.57 -9.37
N GLY A 112 -11.18 8.03 -9.41
CA GLY A 112 -10.79 9.32 -9.94
C GLY A 112 -10.79 10.47 -8.93
N GLY A 113 -10.73 10.19 -7.62
CA GLY A 113 -10.67 11.18 -6.54
C GLY A 113 -9.57 10.94 -5.53
N ASP A 114 -9.67 11.61 -4.39
CA ASP A 114 -8.82 11.41 -3.23
C ASP A 114 -9.62 11.62 -1.94
N LEU A 115 -9.07 11.23 -0.79
CA LEU A 115 -9.68 11.46 0.52
C LEU A 115 -9.39 12.85 1.07
N THR A 116 -8.31 13.48 0.60
CA THR A 116 -7.91 14.83 0.99
C THR A 116 -7.24 15.54 -0.16
N LYS A 117 -7.21 16.87 -0.08
CA LYS A 117 -6.44 17.73 -0.97
C LYS A 117 -5.48 18.58 -0.15
N GLU A 118 -4.19 18.56 -0.51
CA GLU A 118 -3.21 19.51 0.04
C GLU A 118 -3.29 20.83 -0.72
N ASN A 119 -3.44 21.93 0.02
CA ASN A 119 -3.40 23.29 -0.51
C ASN A 119 -1.95 23.81 -0.58
N GLU A 120 -1.72 24.86 -1.40
CA GLU A 120 -0.38 25.44 -1.57
C GLU A 120 0.22 25.97 -0.25
N ASP A 121 -0.62 26.37 0.69
CA ASP A 121 -0.21 26.86 2.01
C ASP A 121 0.00 25.71 3.04
N GLY A 122 -0.08 24.44 2.62
CA GLY A 122 0.11 23.27 3.47
C GLY A 122 -1.13 22.88 4.29
N THR A 123 -2.25 23.58 4.13
CA THR A 123 -3.52 23.18 4.76
C THR A 123 -4.16 22.02 4.00
N ALA A 124 -4.99 21.24 4.67
CA ALA A 124 -5.78 20.17 4.09
C ALA A 124 -7.23 20.58 3.88
N GLU A 125 -7.84 20.05 2.80
CA GLU A 125 -9.28 20.05 2.58
C GLU A 125 -9.74 18.58 2.59
N LEU A 126 -10.78 18.25 3.35
CA LEU A 126 -11.36 16.91 3.34
C LEU A 126 -12.33 16.75 2.16
N THR A 127 -12.21 15.63 1.48
CA THR A 127 -13.02 15.29 0.29
C THR A 127 -13.82 14.01 0.49
N PHE A 128 -14.17 13.66 1.75
CA PHE A 128 -14.85 12.40 2.08
C PHE A 128 -16.22 12.27 1.43
N THR A 129 -16.86 13.40 1.08
CA THR A 129 -18.16 13.41 0.41
C THR A 129 -18.08 13.49 -1.12
N ASP A 130 -16.88 13.46 -1.69
CA ASP A 130 -16.70 13.50 -3.14
C ASP A 130 -17.28 12.24 -3.80
N PRO A 131 -17.81 12.36 -5.03
CA PRO A 131 -18.41 11.22 -5.75
C PRO A 131 -17.50 10.01 -5.85
N ALA A 132 -16.18 10.20 -5.99
CA ALA A 132 -15.23 9.10 -6.07
C ALA A 132 -15.11 8.30 -4.76
N VAL A 133 -15.19 8.98 -3.61
CA VAL A 133 -15.18 8.33 -2.29
C VAL A 133 -16.46 7.51 -2.10
N ILE A 134 -17.60 8.09 -2.49
CA ILE A 134 -18.89 7.40 -2.40
C ILE A 134 -18.95 6.20 -3.35
N GLU A 135 -18.38 6.31 -4.54
CA GLU A 135 -18.29 5.18 -5.49
C GLU A 135 -17.43 4.03 -4.94
N ALA A 136 -16.27 4.34 -4.37
CA ALA A 136 -15.43 3.35 -3.69
C ALA A 136 -16.16 2.67 -2.52
N ALA A 137 -16.91 3.45 -1.73
CA ALA A 137 -17.73 2.93 -0.62
C ALA A 137 -18.85 2.01 -1.10
N LYS A 138 -19.54 2.37 -2.18
CA LYS A 138 -20.55 1.52 -2.84
C LYS A 138 -19.93 0.23 -3.38
N TYR A 139 -18.69 0.26 -3.88
CA TYR A 139 -17.97 -0.95 -4.28
C TYR A 139 -17.72 -1.90 -3.10
N TYR A 140 -17.27 -1.39 -1.96
CA TYR A 140 -17.11 -2.20 -0.73
C TYR A 140 -18.44 -2.79 -0.26
N GLN A 141 -19.52 -1.99 -0.30
CA GLN A 141 -20.88 -2.47 0.01
C GLN A 141 -21.32 -3.57 -0.97
N LYS A 142 -21.00 -3.43 -2.27
CA LYS A 142 -21.29 -4.43 -3.30
C LYS A 142 -20.55 -5.74 -3.03
N LEU A 143 -19.24 -5.70 -2.76
CA LEU A 143 -18.45 -6.90 -2.39
C LEU A 143 -19.09 -7.64 -1.19
N LYS A 144 -19.55 -6.89 -0.19
CA LYS A 144 -20.22 -7.47 0.98
C LYS A 144 -21.59 -8.05 0.65
N SER A 145 -22.43 -7.29 -0.05
CA SER A 145 -23.80 -7.71 -0.38
C SER A 145 -23.85 -8.91 -1.34
N GLU A 146 -22.88 -9.05 -2.22
CA GLU A 146 -22.72 -10.19 -3.11
C GLU A 146 -22.14 -11.44 -2.37
N GLY A 147 -21.78 -11.29 -1.09
CA GLY A 147 -21.31 -12.39 -0.25
C GLY A 147 -19.96 -12.98 -0.66
N VAL A 148 -19.13 -12.21 -1.38
CA VAL A 148 -17.85 -12.68 -1.90
C VAL A 148 -16.66 -12.41 -0.98
N LEU A 149 -16.85 -11.54 0.04
CA LEU A 149 -15.82 -11.25 1.04
C LEU A 149 -15.68 -12.39 2.06
N GLN A 150 -14.51 -12.45 2.68
CA GLN A 150 -14.30 -13.30 3.85
C GLN A 150 -15.41 -13.09 4.89
N SER A 151 -15.88 -14.19 5.49
CA SER A 151 -17.00 -14.14 6.43
C SER A 151 -16.65 -13.42 7.75
N ASP A 152 -15.41 -13.58 8.22
CA ASP A 152 -14.88 -12.88 9.38
C ASP A 152 -14.14 -11.61 8.96
N LEU A 153 -14.76 -10.46 9.19
CA LEU A 153 -14.19 -9.13 8.87
C LEU A 153 -13.25 -8.63 9.98
N THR A 154 -13.07 -9.39 11.06
CA THR A 154 -12.12 -9.05 12.13
C THR A 154 -10.73 -9.63 11.91
N LEU A 155 -10.54 -10.43 10.87
CA LEU A 155 -9.24 -10.99 10.50
C LEU A 155 -8.23 -9.87 10.26
N LYS A 156 -7.04 -10.09 10.79
CA LYS A 156 -5.90 -9.20 10.62
C LYS A 156 -5.05 -9.61 9.43
N PHE A 157 -4.08 -8.80 9.11
CA PHE A 157 -3.14 -9.03 8.01
C PHE A 157 -2.56 -10.45 8.01
N GLU A 158 -2.03 -10.91 9.16
CA GLU A 158 -1.42 -12.25 9.28
C GLU A 158 -2.42 -13.40 9.01
N ASP A 159 -3.67 -13.21 9.42
CA ASP A 159 -4.73 -14.19 9.18
C ASP A 159 -5.11 -14.23 7.69
N LEU A 160 -5.26 -13.06 7.06
CA LEU A 160 -5.61 -12.98 5.63
C LEU A 160 -4.50 -13.56 4.74
N THR A 161 -3.23 -13.21 4.98
CA THR A 161 -2.12 -13.77 4.21
C THR A 161 -1.96 -15.28 4.43
N THR A 162 -2.23 -15.77 5.64
CA THR A 162 -2.27 -17.20 5.93
C THR A 162 -3.41 -17.90 5.19
N ASN A 163 -4.62 -17.34 5.23
CA ASN A 163 -5.77 -17.89 4.53
C ASN A 163 -5.57 -17.87 2.99
N PHE A 164 -4.96 -16.82 2.46
CA PHE A 164 -4.60 -16.74 1.06
C PHE A 164 -3.60 -17.85 0.68
N ALA A 165 -2.53 -18.03 1.46
CA ALA A 165 -1.53 -19.06 1.25
C ALA A 165 -2.11 -20.48 1.34
N MET A 166 -3.12 -20.68 2.17
CA MET A 166 -3.83 -21.97 2.33
C MET A 166 -4.92 -22.22 1.26
N GLY A 167 -5.07 -21.35 0.27
CA GLY A 167 -6.09 -21.50 -0.78
C GLY A 167 -7.53 -21.24 -0.28
N LYS A 168 -7.70 -20.39 0.76
CA LYS A 168 -9.02 -19.99 1.29
C LYS A 168 -9.49 -18.64 0.77
N ILE A 169 -8.67 -17.95 0.01
CA ILE A 169 -8.98 -16.64 -0.60
C ILE A 169 -8.61 -16.70 -2.07
N GLY A 170 -9.55 -16.32 -2.94
CA GLY A 170 -9.36 -16.31 -4.39
C GLY A 170 -8.48 -15.14 -4.85
N MET A 171 -8.75 -13.95 -4.34
CA MET A 171 -8.01 -12.74 -4.71
C MET A 171 -8.08 -11.68 -3.60
N MET A 172 -7.07 -10.80 -3.54
CA MET A 172 -6.99 -9.69 -2.59
C MET A 172 -5.94 -8.65 -3.01
N PRO A 173 -6.01 -7.40 -2.50
CA PRO A 173 -4.87 -6.48 -2.56
C PRO A 173 -3.63 -7.15 -1.92
N PHE A 174 -2.47 -7.07 -2.60
CA PHE A 174 -1.31 -7.87 -2.23
C PHE A 174 -0.02 -7.07 -2.49
N ALA A 175 0.80 -6.85 -1.46
CA ALA A 175 2.07 -6.17 -1.66
C ALA A 175 3.11 -7.07 -2.29
N SER A 176 3.96 -6.50 -3.12
CA SER A 176 4.98 -7.25 -3.85
C SER A 176 6.00 -7.96 -2.95
N ASP A 177 6.24 -7.45 -1.75
CA ASP A 177 7.13 -8.04 -0.75
C ASP A 177 6.48 -9.17 0.07
N TRP A 178 5.16 -9.41 -0.06
CA TRP A 178 4.47 -10.49 0.65
C TRP A 178 4.64 -11.87 0.00
N VAL A 179 5.23 -11.94 -1.19
CA VAL A 179 5.45 -13.21 -1.90
C VAL A 179 6.21 -14.21 -1.04
N ALA A 180 7.33 -13.79 -0.47
CA ALA A 180 8.14 -14.65 0.40
C ALA A 180 7.39 -15.11 1.66
N ASP A 181 6.55 -14.25 2.23
CA ASP A 181 5.71 -14.59 3.38
C ASP A 181 4.64 -15.62 3.01
N ALA A 182 3.92 -15.43 1.90
CA ALA A 182 2.92 -16.37 1.41
C ALA A 182 3.52 -17.76 1.12
N VAL A 183 4.69 -17.82 0.47
CA VAL A 183 5.42 -19.06 0.22
C VAL A 183 5.85 -19.73 1.53
N SER A 184 6.33 -18.96 2.51
CA SER A 184 6.69 -19.49 3.83
C SER A 184 5.50 -20.07 4.60
N LYS A 185 4.28 -19.59 4.33
CA LYS A 185 3.01 -20.06 4.89
C LYS A 185 2.40 -21.23 4.11
N GLY A 186 3.07 -21.70 3.06
CA GLY A 186 2.70 -22.92 2.32
C GLY A 186 2.05 -22.69 0.96
N MET A 187 2.05 -21.45 0.45
CA MET A 187 1.63 -21.13 -0.92
C MET A 187 2.59 -21.79 -1.91
N ASP A 188 2.05 -22.55 -2.88
CA ASP A 188 2.86 -22.97 -4.01
C ASP A 188 3.19 -21.73 -4.88
N PRO A 189 4.47 -21.43 -5.14
CA PRO A 189 4.84 -20.29 -5.98
C PRO A 189 4.18 -20.32 -7.37
N ASP A 190 3.92 -21.49 -7.93
CA ASP A 190 3.27 -21.63 -9.22
C ASP A 190 1.76 -21.26 -9.19
N ASP A 191 1.15 -21.34 -8.00
CA ASP A 191 -0.26 -20.97 -7.78
C ASP A 191 -0.44 -19.50 -7.42
N LEU A 192 0.64 -18.76 -7.11
CA LEU A 192 0.58 -17.33 -6.85
C LEU A 192 0.60 -16.53 -8.17
N GLY A 193 -0.46 -15.80 -8.43
CA GLY A 193 -0.55 -14.81 -9.50
C GLY A 193 -0.48 -13.39 -8.95
N LEU A 194 0.21 -12.51 -9.66
CA LEU A 194 0.23 -11.08 -9.39
C LEU A 194 -0.21 -10.30 -10.64
N CYS A 195 -0.98 -9.26 -10.45
CA CYS A 195 -1.36 -8.32 -11.50
C CYS A 195 -1.45 -6.89 -10.94
N LEU A 196 -1.58 -5.91 -11.83
CA LEU A 196 -1.98 -4.56 -11.41
C LEU A 196 -3.39 -4.63 -10.81
N PRO A 197 -3.75 -3.73 -9.88
CA PRO A 197 -5.11 -3.65 -9.37
C PRO A 197 -6.14 -3.52 -10.51
N PRO A 198 -7.32 -4.13 -10.37
CA PRO A 198 -8.40 -3.93 -11.33
C PRO A 198 -8.75 -2.44 -11.47
N ALA A 199 -8.93 -1.95 -12.69
CA ALA A 199 -9.31 -0.57 -12.94
C ALA A 199 -10.67 -0.23 -12.32
N GLY A 200 -10.75 0.93 -11.71
CA GLY A 200 -12.01 1.50 -11.24
C GLY A 200 -12.83 2.17 -12.36
N PRO A 201 -13.94 2.83 -12.01
CA PRO A 201 -14.83 3.46 -13.00
C PRO A 201 -14.19 4.63 -13.76
N SER A 202 -13.12 5.23 -13.26
CA SER A 202 -12.35 6.25 -13.99
C SER A 202 -11.41 5.66 -15.06
N GLY A 203 -11.23 4.35 -15.08
CA GLY A 203 -10.22 3.65 -15.90
C GLY A 203 -8.84 3.58 -15.27
N GLU A 204 -8.65 4.19 -14.09
CA GLU A 204 -7.38 4.19 -13.37
C GLU A 204 -7.14 2.89 -12.60
N GLN A 205 -5.87 2.49 -12.52
CA GLN A 205 -5.38 1.35 -11.74
C GLN A 205 -4.48 1.81 -10.59
N THR A 206 -4.66 3.05 -10.15
CA THR A 206 -3.81 3.70 -9.13
C THR A 206 -3.77 2.88 -7.85
N THR A 207 -2.58 2.73 -7.29
CA THR A 207 -2.33 1.98 -6.07
C THR A 207 -1.30 2.69 -5.19
N ALA A 208 -1.10 2.20 -3.97
CA ALA A 208 -0.05 2.75 -3.13
C ALA A 208 1.32 2.15 -3.45
N ILE A 209 2.35 2.96 -3.26
CA ILE A 209 3.71 2.50 -3.04
C ILE A 209 3.90 2.40 -1.53
N ALA A 210 4.02 1.17 -1.05
CA ALA A 210 4.51 0.90 0.30
C ALA A 210 6.04 0.87 0.28
N GLY A 211 6.63 1.01 1.44
CA GLY A 211 8.07 0.91 1.58
C GLY A 211 8.52 1.39 2.95
N SER A 212 9.80 1.22 3.21
CA SER A 212 10.41 1.70 4.43
C SER A 212 11.54 2.67 4.11
N CYS A 213 11.74 3.60 5.03
CA CYS A 213 12.89 4.51 5.00
C CYS A 213 13.56 4.52 6.36
N TYR A 214 14.84 4.83 6.35
CA TYR A 214 15.57 5.12 7.57
C TYR A 214 15.55 6.62 7.85
N VAL A 215 15.32 6.98 9.10
CA VAL A 215 15.28 8.37 9.58
C VAL A 215 16.14 8.52 10.83
N ILE A 216 16.62 9.73 11.11
CA ILE A 216 17.38 10.04 12.32
C ILE A 216 16.56 10.99 13.20
N ASN A 217 16.52 10.72 14.51
CA ASN A 217 15.86 11.58 15.47
C ASN A 217 16.64 12.89 15.66
N ALA A 218 16.01 14.03 15.37
CA ALA A 218 16.61 15.34 15.51
C ALA A 218 17.08 15.67 16.95
N LYS A 219 16.44 15.07 17.96
CA LYS A 219 16.77 15.29 19.39
C LYS A 219 17.92 14.42 19.91
N ALA A 220 18.48 13.51 19.09
CA ALA A 220 19.64 12.74 19.47
C ALA A 220 20.90 13.64 19.54
N ASP A 221 21.86 13.31 20.40
CA ASP A 221 23.17 13.94 20.38
C ASP A 221 23.94 13.58 19.10
N GLN A 222 24.94 14.39 18.74
CA GLN A 222 25.64 14.24 17.48
C GLN A 222 26.30 12.85 17.34
N ALA A 223 26.89 12.32 18.40
CA ALA A 223 27.53 10.99 18.35
C ALA A 223 26.52 9.87 18.02
N LYS A 224 25.28 9.98 18.51
CA LYS A 224 24.20 9.03 18.16
C LYS A 224 23.71 9.22 16.73
N LYS A 225 23.63 10.46 16.25
CA LYS A 225 23.26 10.75 14.86
C LYS A 225 24.31 10.17 13.91
N ASP A 226 25.60 10.35 14.20
CA ASP A 226 26.69 9.82 13.39
C ASP A 226 26.68 8.29 13.37
N ALA A 227 26.50 7.64 14.51
CA ALA A 227 26.38 6.19 14.59
C ALA A 227 25.11 5.66 13.86
N ALA A 228 24.00 6.39 13.92
CA ALA A 228 22.80 6.05 13.17
C ALA A 228 23.04 6.18 11.67
N TRP A 229 23.79 7.20 11.23
CA TRP A 229 24.17 7.35 9.84
C TRP A 229 25.06 6.22 9.34
N GLU A 230 26.08 5.82 10.07
CA GLU A 230 26.91 4.66 9.73
C GLU A 230 26.07 3.38 9.53
N TYR A 231 25.05 3.19 10.38
CA TYR A 231 24.10 2.09 10.21
C TYR A 231 23.29 2.23 8.94
N ILE A 232 22.74 3.42 8.66
CA ILE A 232 21.93 3.70 7.46
C ILE A 232 22.76 3.48 6.20
N GLU A 233 23.97 4.04 6.15
CA GLU A 233 24.88 3.91 5.03
C GLU A 233 25.22 2.43 4.76
N PHE A 234 25.52 1.65 5.82
CA PHE A 234 25.82 0.23 5.69
C PHE A 234 24.65 -0.57 5.10
N TYR A 235 23.41 -0.34 5.58
CA TYR A 235 22.23 -1.09 5.14
C TYR A 235 21.65 -0.62 3.80
N ASN A 236 22.14 0.47 3.24
CA ASN A 236 21.63 1.03 1.99
C ASN A 236 22.74 1.18 0.92
N ASN A 237 23.97 0.70 1.17
CA ASN A 237 24.99 0.64 0.14
C ASN A 237 24.77 -0.51 -0.82
N LYS A 238 25.37 -0.41 -2.00
CA LYS A 238 25.25 -1.41 -3.07
C LYS A 238 25.65 -2.81 -2.62
N ALA A 239 26.78 -2.93 -1.91
CA ALA A 239 27.32 -4.22 -1.49
C ALA A 239 26.36 -4.95 -0.51
N TYR A 240 25.67 -4.21 0.35
CA TYR A 240 24.66 -4.80 1.23
C TYR A 240 23.45 -5.30 0.42
N PHE A 241 22.91 -4.49 -0.49
CA PHE A 241 21.80 -4.92 -1.33
C PHE A 241 22.15 -6.16 -2.16
N GLU A 242 23.32 -6.19 -2.79
CA GLU A 242 23.80 -7.36 -3.52
C GLU A 242 23.84 -8.62 -2.62
N SER A 243 24.43 -8.52 -1.44
CA SER A 243 24.51 -9.61 -0.48
C SER A 243 23.13 -10.07 0.00
N TYR A 244 22.25 -9.12 0.30
CA TYR A 244 20.89 -9.40 0.78
C TYR A 244 20.06 -10.15 -0.27
N PHE A 245 19.98 -9.64 -1.52
CA PHE A 245 19.20 -10.26 -2.57
C PHE A 245 19.79 -11.58 -3.05
N GLN A 246 21.12 -11.72 -3.11
CA GLN A 246 21.76 -13.02 -3.36
C GLN A 246 21.41 -14.05 -2.29
N ASN A 247 21.38 -13.65 -1.01
CA ASN A 247 20.97 -14.54 0.06
C ASN A 247 19.49 -14.96 -0.07
N LEU A 248 18.58 -14.05 -0.42
CA LEU A 248 17.19 -14.39 -0.70
C LEU A 248 17.06 -15.34 -1.89
N ALA A 249 17.82 -15.13 -2.96
CA ALA A 249 17.84 -16.03 -4.11
C ALA A 249 18.18 -17.47 -3.73
N THR A 250 19.17 -17.66 -2.86
CA THR A 250 19.56 -19.01 -2.38
C THR A 250 18.49 -19.69 -1.55
N LYS A 251 17.56 -18.93 -0.97
CA LYS A 251 16.43 -19.45 -0.18
C LYS A 251 15.20 -19.78 -1.02
N GLY A 252 15.22 -19.53 -2.33
CA GLY A 252 14.08 -19.74 -3.21
C GLY A 252 12.87 -18.85 -2.90
N ALA A 253 13.10 -17.67 -2.31
CA ALA A 253 12.07 -16.72 -1.92
C ALA A 253 12.20 -15.39 -2.70
N PRO A 254 11.95 -15.40 -4.03
CA PRO A 254 12.04 -14.21 -4.84
C PRO A 254 10.99 -13.19 -4.39
N SER A 255 11.41 -11.97 -4.11
CA SER A 255 10.54 -10.87 -3.73
C SER A 255 10.56 -9.82 -4.85
N PRO A 256 9.44 -9.61 -5.58
CA PRO A 256 9.36 -8.66 -6.67
C PRO A 256 9.21 -7.22 -6.15
N VAL A 257 10.19 -6.76 -5.36
CA VAL A 257 10.29 -5.40 -4.85
C VAL A 257 11.06 -4.49 -5.80
N ILE A 258 10.93 -3.20 -5.61
CA ILE A 258 11.73 -2.20 -6.30
C ILE A 258 12.90 -1.80 -5.40
N ILE A 259 14.11 -1.94 -5.87
CA ILE A 259 15.29 -1.38 -5.21
C ILE A 259 15.30 0.12 -5.53
N PRO A 260 15.37 1.02 -4.53
CA PRO A 260 15.28 2.46 -4.78
C PRO A 260 16.60 3.04 -5.33
N ARG A 261 17.22 2.36 -6.30
CA ARG A 261 18.51 2.71 -6.92
C ARG A 261 18.45 2.49 -8.42
N ASP A 262 19.10 3.37 -9.18
CA ASP A 262 19.16 3.30 -10.64
C ASP A 262 20.25 2.33 -11.16
N ASP A 263 21.21 1.97 -10.31
CA ASP A 263 22.37 1.15 -10.67
C ASP A 263 22.20 -0.35 -10.35
N MET A 264 20.98 -0.79 -9.99
CA MET A 264 20.65 -2.20 -9.73
C MET A 264 19.15 -2.47 -9.77
N SER A 265 18.80 -3.74 -10.02
CA SER A 265 17.43 -4.24 -10.05
C SER A 265 17.34 -5.61 -9.36
N VAL A 266 16.16 -5.95 -8.83
CA VAL A 266 15.93 -7.32 -8.31
C VAL A 266 16.06 -8.38 -9.41
N THR A 267 15.86 -8.01 -10.66
CA THR A 267 16.07 -8.90 -11.83
C THR A 267 17.53 -9.28 -12.07
N ASP A 268 18.48 -8.60 -11.43
CA ASP A 268 19.90 -8.98 -11.47
C ASP A 268 20.18 -10.21 -10.59
N PHE A 269 19.26 -10.55 -9.66
CA PHE A 269 19.43 -11.62 -8.68
C PHE A 269 18.46 -12.77 -8.84
N TYR A 270 17.30 -12.53 -9.48
CA TYR A 270 16.25 -13.52 -9.65
C TYR A 270 15.79 -13.62 -11.10
N GLU A 271 15.43 -14.84 -11.52
CA GLU A 271 14.58 -15.04 -12.67
C GLU A 271 13.12 -15.05 -12.19
N PHE A 272 12.38 -14.02 -12.57
CA PHE A 272 10.95 -13.94 -12.32
C PHE A 272 10.15 -14.44 -13.52
N PRO A 273 8.93 -14.98 -13.30
CA PRO A 273 7.94 -15.10 -14.36
C PRO A 273 7.78 -13.78 -15.12
N GLU A 274 7.58 -13.83 -16.43
CA GLU A 274 7.47 -12.61 -17.25
C GLU A 274 6.34 -11.69 -16.77
N GLU A 275 5.22 -12.27 -16.30
CA GLU A 275 4.11 -11.55 -15.69
C GLU A 275 4.53 -10.66 -14.50
N TYR A 276 5.50 -11.09 -13.69
CA TYR A 276 5.97 -10.29 -12.56
C TYR A 276 6.80 -9.09 -13.01
N LYS A 277 7.57 -9.23 -14.09
CA LYS A 277 8.34 -8.11 -14.65
C LYS A 277 7.41 -7.04 -15.22
N GLU A 278 6.41 -7.46 -16.00
CA GLU A 278 5.42 -6.55 -16.57
C GLU A 278 4.64 -5.80 -15.48
N VAL A 279 4.25 -6.52 -14.42
CA VAL A 279 3.52 -5.93 -13.28
C VAL A 279 4.38 -4.94 -12.51
N LEU A 280 5.66 -5.24 -12.27
CA LEU A 280 6.57 -4.31 -11.59
C LEU A 280 6.81 -3.03 -12.40
N GLU A 281 7.00 -3.15 -13.71
CA GLU A 281 7.14 -1.97 -14.58
C GLU A 281 5.85 -1.15 -14.62
N GLY A 282 4.69 -1.80 -14.72
CA GLY A 282 3.39 -1.13 -14.65
C GLY A 282 3.16 -0.43 -13.30
N ALA A 283 3.53 -1.06 -12.20
CA ALA A 283 3.38 -0.51 -10.85
C ALA A 283 4.17 0.80 -10.63
N LYS A 284 5.30 0.98 -11.30
CA LYS A 284 6.05 2.25 -11.27
C LYS A 284 5.24 3.44 -11.79
N THR A 285 4.31 3.20 -12.71
CA THR A 285 3.51 4.25 -13.35
C THR A 285 2.19 4.54 -12.64
N VAL A 286 1.69 3.60 -11.84
CA VAL A 286 0.37 3.71 -11.15
C VAL A 286 0.49 3.89 -9.64
N GLY A 287 1.70 3.79 -9.11
CA GLY A 287 1.95 3.91 -7.67
C GLY A 287 1.98 5.35 -7.20
N ARG A 288 1.43 5.62 -6.02
CA ARG A 288 1.51 6.92 -5.36
C ARG A 288 1.60 6.77 -3.84
N LEU A 289 2.00 7.85 -3.16
CA LEU A 289 1.98 7.91 -1.70
C LEU A 289 0.55 7.95 -1.17
N GLU A 290 0.40 7.55 0.09
CA GLU A 290 -0.85 7.65 0.85
C GLU A 290 -1.39 9.11 0.87
N PHE A 291 -2.71 9.24 1.05
CA PHE A 291 -3.38 10.55 1.04
C PHE A 291 -2.84 11.49 2.12
N TYR A 292 -2.84 12.78 1.83
CA TYR A 292 -2.30 13.82 2.70
C TYR A 292 -3.04 13.87 4.05
N GLY A 293 -2.29 13.91 5.16
CA GLY A 293 -2.85 13.93 6.50
C GLY A 293 -3.41 12.57 6.99
N LYS A 294 -3.08 11.46 6.33
CA LYS A 294 -3.58 10.13 6.69
C LYS A 294 -3.46 9.79 8.17
N ALA A 295 -2.34 10.16 8.81
CA ALA A 295 -2.12 9.85 10.23
C ALA A 295 -3.16 10.50 11.16
N ASP A 296 -3.72 11.64 10.76
CA ASP A 296 -4.67 12.43 11.52
C ASP A 296 -6.12 12.12 11.12
N PHE A 297 -6.37 11.86 9.84
CA PHE A 297 -7.72 11.73 9.29
C PHE A 297 -8.16 10.27 9.07
N GLY A 298 -7.21 9.32 8.99
CA GLY A 298 -7.48 7.93 8.60
C GLY A 298 -8.49 7.21 9.49
N SER A 299 -8.48 7.45 10.79
CA SER A 299 -9.40 6.79 11.73
C SER A 299 -10.87 7.11 11.49
N TYR A 300 -11.17 8.25 10.86
CA TYR A 300 -12.55 8.64 10.49
C TYR A 300 -13.01 7.86 9.26
N VAL A 301 -12.11 7.68 8.29
CA VAL A 301 -12.34 6.83 7.10
C VAL A 301 -12.55 5.37 7.52
N ASP A 302 -11.70 4.85 8.41
CA ASP A 302 -11.82 3.48 8.96
C ASP A 302 -13.21 3.21 9.50
N ARG A 303 -13.72 4.11 10.36
CA ARG A 303 -15.04 3.95 10.98
C ARG A 303 -16.16 3.92 9.96
N ALA A 304 -16.11 4.81 8.95
CA ALA A 304 -17.12 4.85 7.89
C ALA A 304 -17.11 3.56 7.07
N VAL A 305 -15.94 3.10 6.64
CA VAL A 305 -15.82 1.86 5.86
C VAL A 305 -16.23 0.64 6.67
N GLN A 306 -15.80 0.53 7.94
CA GLN A 306 -16.19 -0.57 8.82
C GLN A 306 -17.70 -0.63 9.01
N LYS A 307 -18.36 0.53 9.16
CA LYS A 307 -19.83 0.58 9.30
C LYS A 307 -20.51 0.11 8.02
N ILE A 308 -20.05 0.52 6.85
CA ILE A 308 -20.57 0.06 5.54
C ILE A 308 -20.43 -1.46 5.40
N LEU A 309 -19.33 -2.04 5.87
CA LEU A 309 -19.09 -3.48 5.79
C LEU A 309 -19.89 -4.30 6.82
N THR A 310 -20.26 -3.72 7.96
CA THR A 310 -20.87 -4.45 9.08
C THR A 310 -22.37 -4.21 9.23
N ASP A 311 -22.87 -3.04 8.83
CA ASP A 311 -24.31 -2.70 8.88
C ASP A 311 -24.91 -2.75 7.47
N PRO A 312 -25.81 -3.69 7.15
CA PRO A 312 -26.43 -3.80 5.83
C PRO A 312 -27.33 -2.60 5.48
N ASN A 313 -27.67 -1.75 6.46
CA ASN A 313 -28.47 -0.55 6.26
C ASN A 313 -27.64 0.73 6.18
N ALA A 314 -26.31 0.63 6.33
CA ALA A 314 -25.43 1.79 6.23
C ALA A 314 -25.52 2.41 4.82
N ASP A 315 -25.73 3.72 4.77
CA ASP A 315 -25.75 4.48 3.52
C ASP A 315 -24.40 5.17 3.33
N PRO A 316 -23.64 4.82 2.28
CA PRO A 316 -22.29 5.38 2.05
C PRO A 316 -22.22 6.92 2.09
N GLU A 317 -23.23 7.60 1.52
CA GLU A 317 -23.26 9.07 1.50
C GLU A 317 -23.42 9.65 2.91
N THR A 318 -24.28 9.05 3.71
CA THR A 318 -24.51 9.46 5.12
C THR A 318 -23.28 9.18 5.97
N GLU A 319 -22.68 7.98 5.89
CA GLU A 319 -21.55 7.59 6.73
C GLU A 319 -20.30 8.44 6.47
N PHE A 320 -20.03 8.75 5.20
CA PHE A 320 -18.89 9.60 4.86
C PHE A 320 -19.14 11.09 5.14
N ALA A 321 -20.38 11.57 5.03
CA ALA A 321 -20.75 12.93 5.46
C ALA A 321 -20.61 13.11 6.97
N ASP A 322 -21.02 12.12 7.77
CA ASP A 322 -20.86 12.13 9.23
C ASP A 322 -19.38 12.04 9.63
N ALA A 323 -18.59 11.19 8.94
CA ALA A 323 -17.16 11.08 9.16
C ALA A 323 -16.42 12.39 8.85
N GLN A 324 -16.75 13.06 7.72
CA GLN A 324 -16.16 14.35 7.37
C GLN A 324 -16.48 15.41 8.42
N LYS A 325 -17.76 15.56 8.77
CA LYS A 325 -18.19 16.53 9.77
C LYS A 325 -17.51 16.34 11.13
N LEU A 326 -17.34 15.08 11.55
CA LEU A 326 -16.68 14.76 12.81
C LEU A 326 -15.19 15.11 12.74
N CYS A 327 -14.51 14.74 11.67
CA CYS A 327 -13.09 15.04 11.43
C CYS A 327 -12.85 16.56 11.36
N GLU A 328 -13.72 17.31 10.66
CA GLU A 328 -13.67 18.77 10.63
C GLU A 328 -13.76 19.38 12.03
N SER A 329 -14.68 18.87 12.87
CA SER A 329 -14.90 19.41 14.21
C SER A 329 -13.83 19.05 15.24
N GLU A 330 -13.11 17.94 15.04
CA GLU A 330 -12.17 17.41 16.05
C GLU A 330 -10.70 17.67 15.71
N VAL A 331 -10.33 17.66 14.42
CA VAL A 331 -8.91 17.56 14.01
C VAL A 331 -8.50 18.58 12.96
N LEU A 332 -9.34 18.89 11.97
CA LEU A 332 -8.95 19.63 10.77
C LEU A 332 -8.35 21.01 11.09
N ASP A 333 -8.98 21.77 12.00
CA ASP A 333 -8.49 23.11 12.36
C ASP A 333 -7.08 23.05 12.97
N THR A 334 -6.86 22.12 13.91
CA THR A 334 -5.56 21.93 14.56
C THR A 334 -4.49 21.46 13.56
N PHE A 335 -4.86 20.55 12.65
CA PHE A 335 -3.97 20.10 11.59
C PHE A 335 -3.56 21.26 10.68
N ASN A 336 -4.53 22.08 10.26
CA ASN A 336 -4.29 23.20 9.37
C ASN A 336 -3.46 24.31 10.03
N GLU A 337 -3.70 24.62 11.32
CA GLU A 337 -2.85 25.55 12.07
C GLU A 337 -1.40 25.08 12.18
N THR A 338 -1.20 23.77 12.35
CA THR A 338 0.14 23.16 12.53
C THR A 338 0.95 23.10 11.23
N ASN A 339 0.27 22.85 10.09
CA ASN A 339 0.92 22.61 8.80
C ASN A 339 0.93 23.84 7.88
N LYS A 340 0.26 24.91 8.24
CA LYS A 340 0.24 26.16 7.46
C LYS A 340 1.64 26.75 7.34
N LYS A 341 2.06 27.00 6.09
CA LYS A 341 3.37 27.59 5.72
C LYS A 341 3.39 29.10 5.95
#